data_519369257ee26bed8c505dffb1881ae8
#
_entry.id   519369257ee26bed8c505dffb1881ae8
#
_cell.length_a   1.000
_cell.length_b   1.000
_cell.length_c   1.000
_cell.angle_alpha   90.00
_cell.angle_beta   90.00
_cell.angle_gamma   90.00
#
_symmetry.space_group_name_H-M   'P 1'
#
loop_
_entity.id
_entity.type
_entity.pdbx_description
1 polymer ?
#
loop_
_entity_poly.entity_id
_entity_poly.type
_entity_poly.pdbx_seq_one_letter_code
_entity_poly.pdbx_strand_id
1 'polypeptide(L)'
;MRNKLMAIALLLCGIAVPLLSQQTLKVDVDLVNVFATVKDEQGNFVTNLTKDDFRIYEDDQPQDIQIFEQQNKVDSTIGMLMDTSGSMVDILPLMKRGVRDFIRMLPKTDEYFIASFGSSVRLVHSSSQSQKHLDESLTAMRAWGTSTLFDALQYSMEKLEKSQHPRKAVIVFTDGNDNGSAVSYGRVVKESQSSSALLYFVAIGSKLLIDSHTLDPLAEVSGGRTFYIAKQDAVSPVLDQIRAELAHQYYLGYYVTRREGFHKLRVEIPDRNLKIRAKTGYNL
;
A
#
# COMPACT_ATOMS: atom_id res chain seq x y z
N MET A 1 46.49 86.71 22.83
CA MET A 1 45.95 85.52 23.50
C MET A 1 45.01 84.82 22.51
N ARG A 2 45.45 83.81 21.86
CA ARG A 2 44.68 83.17 20.77
C ARG A 2 44.70 81.66 20.99
N ASN A 3 43.57 81.09 21.35
CA ASN A 3 43.34 79.63 21.49
C ASN A 3 43.35 78.98 20.11
N LYS A 4 44.20 78.03 19.93
CA LYS A 4 44.14 77.14 18.77
C LYS A 4 43.37 75.89 19.18
N LEU A 5 42.16 75.72 18.64
CA LEU A 5 41.45 74.42 18.68
C LEU A 5 41.98 73.48 17.59
N MET A 6 42.51 72.38 18.04
CA MET A 6 42.90 71.24 17.13
C MET A 6 41.72 70.30 16.99
N ALA A 7 41.19 70.19 15.79
CA ALA A 7 40.13 69.27 15.47
C ALA A 7 40.80 67.88 15.11
N ILE A 8 40.46 66.83 15.88
CA ILE A 8 40.86 65.42 15.57
C ILE A 8 39.69 64.88 14.75
N ALA A 9 39.95 64.57 13.47
CA ALA A 9 39.05 63.80 12.64
C ALA A 9 39.27 62.30 12.84
N LEU A 10 38.30 61.62 13.48
CA LEU A 10 38.28 60.18 13.59
C LEU A 10 37.76 59.57 12.29
N LEU A 11 38.64 58.89 11.56
CA LEU A 11 38.30 58.13 10.37
C LEU A 11 37.76 56.78 10.83
N LEU A 12 36.44 56.60 10.84
CA LEU A 12 35.77 55.31 11.03
C LEU A 12 35.87 54.51 9.73
N CYS A 13 36.82 53.60 9.67
CA CYS A 13 36.93 52.61 8.62
C CYS A 13 35.88 51.51 8.87
N GLY A 14 34.74 51.59 8.23
CA GLY A 14 33.66 50.57 8.28
C GLY A 14 34.11 49.29 7.57
N ILE A 15 34.44 48.25 8.34
CA ILE A 15 34.64 46.91 7.80
C ILE A 15 33.27 46.34 7.46
N ALA A 16 32.92 46.37 6.18
CA ALA A 16 31.75 45.63 5.67
C ALA A 16 32.05 44.14 5.73
N VAL A 17 31.51 43.45 6.74
CA VAL A 17 31.49 42.01 6.80
C VAL A 17 30.46 41.52 5.79
N PRO A 18 30.82 40.72 4.75
CA PRO A 18 29.81 40.17 3.87
C PRO A 18 28.97 39.19 4.69
N LEU A 19 27.65 39.48 4.80
CA LEU A 19 26.68 38.50 5.26
C LEU A 19 26.69 37.36 4.23
N LEU A 20 27.39 36.28 4.54
CA LEU A 20 27.21 34.98 3.85
C LEU A 20 25.76 34.55 4.10
N SER A 21 24.92 34.76 3.11
CA SER A 21 23.59 34.19 3.07
C SER A 21 23.72 32.69 3.16
N GLN A 22 23.37 32.11 4.31
CA GLN A 22 23.18 30.67 4.44
C GLN A 22 22.00 30.29 3.56
N GLN A 23 22.27 29.83 2.36
CA GLN A 23 21.29 29.13 1.56
C GLN A 23 20.96 27.82 2.26
N THR A 24 19.84 27.79 2.96
CA THR A 24 19.26 26.56 3.47
C THR A 24 18.82 25.73 2.26
N LEU A 25 19.61 24.75 1.87
CA LEU A 25 19.20 23.75 0.90
C LEU A 25 18.03 22.97 1.55
N LYS A 26 16.81 23.25 1.11
CA LYS A 26 15.69 22.36 1.37
C LYS A 26 15.89 21.12 0.51
N VAL A 27 16.28 20.03 1.15
CA VAL A 27 16.30 18.71 0.53
C VAL A 27 14.94 18.09 0.87
N ASP A 28 14.09 17.91 -0.14
CA ASP A 28 12.87 17.14 0.02
C ASP A 28 13.25 15.66 0.16
N VAL A 29 12.96 15.10 1.33
CA VAL A 29 13.27 13.72 1.68
C VAL A 29 11.97 12.97 1.86
N ASP A 30 11.77 11.92 1.09
CA ASP A 30 10.61 11.05 1.17
C ASP A 30 10.97 9.75 1.91
N LEU A 31 10.02 9.25 2.70
CA LEU A 31 10.12 7.95 3.34
C LEU A 31 9.54 6.87 2.43
N VAL A 32 10.37 5.92 2.02
CA VAL A 32 9.94 4.75 1.28
C VAL A 32 9.60 3.63 2.25
N ASN A 33 8.31 3.26 2.29
CA ASN A 33 7.79 2.18 3.11
C ASN A 33 7.80 0.86 2.34
N VAL A 34 8.39 -0.17 2.93
CA VAL A 34 8.51 -1.51 2.34
C VAL A 34 8.00 -2.55 3.34
N PHE A 35 6.91 -3.22 3.00
CA PHE A 35 6.41 -4.37 3.75
C PHE A 35 6.93 -5.65 3.12
N ALA A 36 7.62 -6.47 3.91
CA ALA A 36 8.22 -7.71 3.46
C ALA A 36 7.61 -8.94 4.17
N THR A 37 7.13 -9.89 3.40
CA THR A 37 6.72 -11.21 3.88
C THR A 37 7.86 -12.18 3.63
N VAL A 38 8.31 -12.87 4.68
CA VAL A 38 9.42 -13.84 4.59
C VAL A 38 8.92 -15.23 4.97
N LYS A 39 9.19 -16.21 4.12
CA LYS A 39 8.82 -17.61 4.33
C LYS A 39 10.03 -18.53 4.12
N ASP A 40 10.04 -19.63 4.86
CA ASP A 40 10.99 -20.71 4.64
C ASP A 40 10.61 -21.57 3.40
N GLU A 41 11.41 -22.60 3.10
CA GLU A 41 11.14 -23.51 1.99
C GLU A 41 9.84 -24.29 2.16
N GLN A 42 9.41 -24.53 3.39
CA GLN A 42 8.18 -25.22 3.75
C GLN A 42 6.96 -24.31 3.70
N GLY A 43 7.17 -22.99 3.50
CA GLY A 43 6.11 -21.98 3.40
C GLY A 43 5.67 -21.39 4.74
N ASN A 44 6.36 -21.70 5.85
CA ASN A 44 6.10 -21.09 7.15
C ASN A 44 6.65 -19.67 7.20
N PHE A 45 5.99 -18.79 7.96
CA PHE A 45 6.50 -17.44 8.18
C PHE A 45 7.76 -17.47 9.05
N VAL A 46 8.81 -16.79 8.60
CA VAL A 46 10.01 -16.56 9.37
C VAL A 46 9.86 -15.24 10.10
N THR A 47 9.81 -15.29 11.43
CA THR A 47 9.38 -14.15 12.26
C THR A 47 10.44 -13.66 13.25
N ASN A 48 11.63 -14.23 13.21
CA ASN A 48 12.74 -13.96 14.15
C ASN A 48 13.94 -13.25 13.50
N LEU A 49 13.70 -12.57 12.37
CA LEU A 49 14.74 -11.79 11.69
C LEU A 49 14.93 -10.43 12.36
N THR A 50 16.13 -9.89 12.26
CA THR A 50 16.51 -8.57 12.74
C THR A 50 16.75 -7.62 11.56
N LYS A 51 16.94 -6.34 11.83
CA LYS A 51 17.30 -5.34 10.81
C LYS A 51 18.53 -5.76 10.01
N ASP A 52 19.53 -6.32 10.68
CA ASP A 52 20.82 -6.68 10.10
C ASP A 52 20.75 -7.86 9.12
N ASP A 53 19.67 -8.64 9.17
CA ASP A 53 19.39 -9.71 8.20
C ASP A 53 18.96 -9.17 6.83
N PHE A 54 18.44 -7.94 6.75
CA PHE A 54 17.88 -7.38 5.52
C PHE A 54 18.88 -6.50 4.77
N ARG A 55 18.76 -6.53 3.44
CA ARG A 55 19.40 -5.57 2.52
C ARG A 55 18.33 -5.02 1.59
N ILE A 56 18.28 -3.71 1.44
CA ILE A 56 17.42 -3.03 0.47
C ILE A 56 18.29 -2.38 -0.59
N TYR A 57 17.90 -2.54 -1.84
CA TYR A 57 18.52 -1.88 -2.98
C TYR A 57 17.48 -1.09 -3.75
N GLU A 58 17.81 0.15 -4.07
CA GLU A 58 17.05 1.00 -4.99
C GLU A 58 17.92 1.28 -6.20
N ASP A 59 17.43 0.96 -7.41
CA ASP A 59 18.18 1.08 -8.64
C ASP A 59 19.60 0.45 -8.54
N ASP A 60 19.66 -0.72 -7.90
CA ASP A 60 20.87 -1.48 -7.56
C ASP A 60 21.84 -0.78 -6.60
N GLN A 61 21.48 0.35 -6.00
CA GLN A 61 22.25 1.02 -4.95
C GLN A 61 21.74 0.59 -3.57
N PRO A 62 22.62 0.20 -2.62
CA PRO A 62 22.22 -0.19 -1.28
C PRO A 62 21.63 1.00 -0.52
N GLN A 63 20.57 0.74 0.24
CA GLN A 63 19.89 1.73 1.07
C GLN A 63 19.98 1.38 2.55
N ASP A 64 20.19 2.40 3.37
CA ASP A 64 20.22 2.26 4.83
C ASP A 64 18.78 2.15 5.37
N ILE A 65 18.47 1.04 6.02
CA ILE A 65 17.18 0.85 6.69
C ILE A 65 17.12 1.75 7.92
N GLN A 66 16.23 2.73 7.93
CA GLN A 66 16.05 3.65 9.06
C GLN A 66 14.93 3.22 9.99
N ILE A 67 13.91 2.55 9.44
CA ILE A 67 12.77 2.02 10.19
C ILE A 67 12.79 0.50 10.05
N PHE A 68 12.68 -0.18 11.18
CA PHE A 68 12.53 -1.62 11.26
C PHE A 68 11.55 -1.96 12.37
N GLU A 69 10.43 -2.55 11.98
CA GLU A 69 9.45 -3.07 12.94
C GLU A 69 9.03 -4.49 12.56
N GLN A 70 8.92 -5.31 13.57
CA GLN A 70 8.40 -6.68 13.43
C GLN A 70 6.92 -6.69 13.77
N GLN A 71 6.12 -7.37 12.96
CA GLN A 71 4.79 -7.92 13.26
C GLN A 71 3.87 -7.07 14.16
N ASN A 72 2.58 -7.25 14.07
CA ASN A 72 1.48 -6.80 14.98
C ASN A 72 1.60 -5.43 15.70
N LYS A 73 2.70 -4.70 15.53
CA LYS A 73 2.92 -3.38 16.12
C LYS A 73 2.51 -2.23 15.19
N VAL A 74 2.14 -2.56 13.95
CA VAL A 74 1.81 -1.58 12.93
C VAL A 74 0.33 -1.69 12.60
N ASP A 75 -0.42 -0.66 12.96
CA ASP A 75 -1.83 -0.57 12.63
C ASP A 75 -2.04 -0.48 11.11
N SER A 76 -3.15 -1.01 10.64
CA SER A 76 -3.45 -1.16 9.22
C SER A 76 -4.73 -0.42 8.83
N THR A 77 -4.78 0.04 7.58
CA THR A 77 -6.05 0.40 6.93
C THR A 77 -6.28 -0.51 5.73
N ILE A 78 -7.41 -1.21 5.74
CA ILE A 78 -7.72 -2.26 4.77
C ILE A 78 -8.95 -1.87 3.95
N GLY A 79 -8.76 -1.70 2.64
CA GLY A 79 -9.86 -1.59 1.67
C GLY A 79 -10.30 -2.97 1.21
N MET A 80 -11.60 -3.24 1.23
CA MET A 80 -12.19 -4.46 0.65
C MET A 80 -13.08 -4.08 -0.51
N LEU A 81 -12.66 -4.45 -1.72
CA LEU A 81 -13.37 -4.19 -2.96
C LEU A 81 -14.13 -5.44 -3.38
N MET A 82 -15.43 -5.35 -3.45
CA MET A 82 -16.32 -6.47 -3.78
C MET A 82 -16.92 -6.26 -5.17
N ASP A 83 -16.51 -7.11 -6.10
CA ASP A 83 -17.14 -7.16 -7.42
C ASP A 83 -18.60 -7.57 -7.29
N THR A 84 -19.48 -6.71 -7.81
CA THR A 84 -20.90 -6.93 -7.84
C THR A 84 -21.43 -6.97 -9.29
N SER A 85 -20.58 -7.32 -10.24
CA SER A 85 -21.00 -7.58 -11.62
C SER A 85 -21.91 -8.81 -11.72
N GLY A 86 -22.58 -8.97 -12.84
CA GLY A 86 -23.53 -10.06 -13.04
C GLY A 86 -22.94 -11.46 -12.91
N SER A 87 -21.65 -11.65 -13.25
CA SER A 87 -20.93 -12.92 -13.11
C SER A 87 -20.70 -13.34 -11.65
N MET A 88 -20.77 -12.39 -10.70
CA MET A 88 -20.51 -12.64 -9.29
C MET A 88 -21.77 -13.01 -8.48
N VAL A 89 -22.94 -13.17 -9.12
CA VAL A 89 -24.22 -13.40 -8.43
C VAL A 89 -24.18 -14.61 -7.49
N ASP A 90 -23.61 -15.73 -7.92
CA ASP A 90 -23.54 -16.97 -7.13
C ASP A 90 -22.48 -16.91 -6.03
N ILE A 91 -21.48 -16.07 -6.22
CA ILE A 91 -20.32 -15.94 -5.31
C ILE A 91 -20.57 -14.89 -4.22
N LEU A 92 -21.37 -13.87 -4.53
CA LEU A 92 -21.60 -12.73 -3.63
C LEU A 92 -22.03 -13.14 -2.20
N PRO A 93 -22.89 -14.14 -1.97
CA PRO A 93 -23.23 -14.58 -0.61
C PRO A 93 -22.03 -15.09 0.19
N LEU A 94 -21.07 -15.73 -0.47
CA LEU A 94 -19.85 -16.26 0.14
C LEU A 94 -18.86 -15.15 0.47
N MET A 95 -18.66 -14.22 -0.47
CA MET A 95 -17.83 -13.04 -0.24
C MET A 95 -18.35 -12.25 0.96
N LYS A 96 -19.67 -12.02 1.04
CA LYS A 96 -20.29 -11.32 2.20
C LYS A 96 -20.00 -12.01 3.54
N ARG A 97 -20.08 -13.35 3.59
CA ARG A 97 -19.73 -14.10 4.80
C ARG A 97 -18.24 -13.97 5.13
N GLY A 98 -17.37 -14.25 4.15
CA GLY A 98 -15.92 -14.17 4.34
C GLY A 98 -15.46 -12.77 4.80
N VAL A 99 -15.95 -11.71 4.17
CA VAL A 99 -15.66 -10.33 4.54
C VAL A 99 -16.14 -10.01 5.97
N ARG A 100 -17.35 -10.44 6.34
CA ARG A 100 -17.87 -10.26 7.71
C ARG A 100 -16.98 -10.95 8.74
N ASP A 101 -16.58 -12.18 8.49
CA ASP A 101 -15.76 -12.97 9.41
C ASP A 101 -14.34 -12.42 9.49
N PHE A 102 -13.77 -11.98 8.37
CA PHE A 102 -12.49 -11.30 8.33
C PHE A 102 -12.48 -10.04 9.19
N ILE A 103 -13.49 -9.17 9.05
CA ILE A 103 -13.60 -7.93 9.82
C ILE A 103 -13.70 -8.21 11.33
N ARG A 104 -14.45 -9.24 11.73
CA ARG A 104 -14.56 -9.61 13.14
C ARG A 104 -13.26 -10.03 13.79
N MET A 105 -12.31 -10.48 12.98
CA MET A 105 -10.98 -10.93 13.43
C MET A 105 -9.91 -9.84 13.33
N LEU A 106 -10.22 -8.67 12.77
CA LEU A 106 -9.27 -7.56 12.73
C LEU A 106 -9.02 -6.99 14.14
N PRO A 107 -7.78 -6.57 14.43
CA PRO A 107 -7.47 -5.75 15.58
C PRO A 107 -8.40 -4.52 15.66
N LYS A 108 -8.75 -4.10 16.88
CA LYS A 108 -9.63 -2.92 17.05
C LYS A 108 -8.98 -1.60 16.63
N THR A 109 -7.66 -1.59 16.53
CA THR A 109 -6.87 -0.45 16.09
C THR A 109 -6.82 -0.33 14.57
N ASP A 110 -7.13 -1.42 13.85
CA ASP A 110 -7.17 -1.39 12.40
C ASP A 110 -8.42 -0.67 11.89
N GLU A 111 -8.23 0.11 10.85
CA GLU A 111 -9.31 0.72 10.09
C GLU A 111 -9.63 -0.11 8.85
N TYR A 112 -10.88 -0.04 8.40
CA TYR A 112 -11.26 -0.67 7.15
C TYR A 112 -12.41 0.08 6.46
N PHE A 113 -12.53 -0.17 5.17
CA PHE A 113 -13.73 0.19 4.40
C PHE A 113 -14.08 -0.92 3.42
N ILE A 114 -15.35 -0.99 3.08
CA ILE A 114 -15.87 -1.87 2.03
C ILE A 114 -16.42 -0.99 0.93
N ALA A 115 -16.02 -1.26 -0.30
CA ALA A 115 -16.64 -0.69 -1.48
C ALA A 115 -17.10 -1.80 -2.41
N SER A 116 -18.24 -1.62 -3.04
CA SER A 116 -18.71 -2.46 -4.14
C SER A 116 -18.39 -1.81 -5.47
N PHE A 117 -18.10 -2.61 -6.46
CA PHE A 117 -17.97 -2.15 -7.82
C PHE A 117 -18.73 -3.08 -8.77
N GLY A 118 -19.36 -2.51 -9.73
CA GLY A 118 -20.16 -3.12 -10.78
C GLY A 118 -20.25 -2.10 -11.90
N SER A 119 -21.42 -1.56 -12.21
CA SER A 119 -21.55 -0.44 -13.15
C SER A 119 -21.07 0.91 -12.57
N SER A 120 -20.73 0.97 -11.29
CA SER A 120 -20.12 2.11 -10.60
C SER A 120 -19.50 1.68 -9.28
N VAL A 121 -18.54 2.45 -8.78
CA VAL A 121 -17.94 2.24 -7.46
C VAL A 121 -18.77 2.93 -6.37
N ARG A 122 -19.03 2.22 -5.27
CA ARG A 122 -19.81 2.75 -4.14
C ARG A 122 -19.20 2.32 -2.82
N LEU A 123 -18.99 3.29 -1.92
CA LEU A 123 -18.68 2.98 -0.52
C LEU A 123 -19.90 2.30 0.12
N VAL A 124 -19.68 1.13 0.70
CA VAL A 124 -20.72 0.31 1.33
C VAL A 124 -20.69 0.48 2.84
N HIS A 125 -19.48 0.45 3.42
CA HIS A 125 -19.28 0.54 4.88
C HIS A 125 -17.86 1.03 5.21
N SER A 126 -17.68 1.57 6.43
CA SER A 126 -16.37 1.89 7.00
C SER A 126 -16.33 1.58 8.50
N SER A 127 -15.14 1.41 9.05
CA SER A 127 -14.91 1.08 10.47
C SER A 127 -15.46 2.11 11.45
N SER A 128 -15.71 3.35 10.99
CA SER A 128 -16.39 4.40 11.79
C SER A 128 -17.88 4.16 12.02
N GLN A 129 -18.49 3.20 11.31
CA GLN A 129 -19.92 2.88 11.39
C GLN A 129 -20.15 1.64 12.29
N SER A 130 -21.40 1.47 12.75
CA SER A 130 -21.73 0.37 13.65
C SER A 130 -21.72 -1.00 12.97
N GLN A 131 -21.50 -2.07 13.75
CA GLN A 131 -21.60 -3.45 13.27
C GLN A 131 -22.98 -3.77 12.68
N LYS A 132 -24.05 -3.18 13.22
CA LYS A 132 -25.40 -3.32 12.66
C LYS A 132 -25.47 -2.76 11.24
N HIS A 133 -24.88 -1.59 11.01
CA HIS A 133 -24.78 -0.99 9.68
C HIS A 133 -23.99 -1.88 8.69
N LEU A 134 -22.92 -2.54 9.16
CA LEU A 134 -22.18 -3.50 8.33
C LEU A 134 -23.08 -4.63 7.85
N ASP A 135 -23.83 -5.26 8.78
CA ASP A 135 -24.69 -6.40 8.46
C ASP A 135 -25.84 -6.00 7.51
N GLU A 136 -26.44 -4.83 7.71
CA GLU A 136 -27.46 -4.27 6.85
C GLU A 136 -26.91 -3.97 5.45
N SER A 137 -25.75 -3.32 5.36
CA SER A 137 -25.11 -2.94 4.11
C SER A 137 -24.69 -4.16 3.29
N LEU A 138 -24.05 -5.16 3.90
CA LEU A 138 -23.72 -6.41 3.23
C LEU A 138 -24.98 -7.15 2.75
N THR A 139 -26.04 -7.16 3.56
CA THR A 139 -27.30 -7.81 3.19
C THR A 139 -27.95 -7.14 1.99
N ALA A 140 -27.88 -5.81 1.92
CA ALA A 140 -28.48 -5.02 0.84
C ALA A 140 -27.76 -5.15 -0.51
N MET A 141 -26.47 -5.54 -0.52
CA MET A 141 -25.71 -5.66 -1.78
C MET A 141 -26.34 -6.66 -2.73
N ARG A 142 -26.34 -6.34 -4.03
CA ARG A 142 -26.83 -7.19 -5.12
C ARG A 142 -25.80 -7.18 -6.25
N ALA A 143 -25.69 -8.30 -6.94
CA ALA A 143 -24.82 -8.43 -8.10
C ALA A 143 -25.65 -8.21 -9.39
N TRP A 144 -25.19 -7.30 -10.25
CA TRP A 144 -25.74 -7.01 -11.56
C TRP A 144 -24.84 -6.05 -12.34
N GLY A 145 -24.99 -6.02 -13.66
CA GLY A 145 -24.30 -5.06 -14.53
C GLY A 145 -22.89 -5.47 -14.93
N THR A 146 -22.09 -4.47 -15.26
CA THR A 146 -20.69 -4.57 -15.72
C THR A 146 -19.72 -4.67 -14.55
N SER A 147 -18.42 -4.69 -14.83
CA SER A 147 -17.35 -4.57 -13.82
C SER A 147 -16.50 -3.33 -14.10
N THR A 148 -16.28 -2.49 -13.07
CA THR A 148 -15.42 -1.30 -13.09
C THR A 148 -14.24 -1.49 -12.15
N LEU A 149 -13.42 -2.52 -12.40
CA LEU A 149 -12.30 -2.93 -11.55
C LEU A 149 -11.25 -1.82 -11.40
N PHE A 150 -10.87 -1.17 -12.52
CA PHE A 150 -9.83 -0.14 -12.49
C PHE A 150 -10.30 1.13 -11.77
N ASP A 151 -11.55 1.53 -11.94
CA ASP A 151 -12.14 2.64 -11.19
C ASP A 151 -12.15 2.33 -9.67
N ALA A 152 -12.44 1.08 -9.30
CA ALA A 152 -12.45 0.64 -7.91
C ALA A 152 -11.04 0.64 -7.29
N LEU A 153 -10.03 0.21 -8.03
CA LEU A 153 -8.64 0.26 -7.61
C LEU A 153 -8.19 1.70 -7.39
N GLN A 154 -8.44 2.61 -8.34
CA GLN A 154 -8.14 4.02 -8.18
C GLN A 154 -8.84 4.60 -6.94
N TYR A 155 -10.15 4.40 -6.82
CA TYR A 155 -10.92 4.86 -5.66
C TYR A 155 -10.32 4.39 -4.33
N SER A 156 -9.89 3.12 -4.27
CA SER A 156 -9.34 2.57 -3.04
C SER A 156 -7.98 3.16 -2.69
N MET A 157 -7.10 3.38 -3.66
CA MET A 157 -5.80 4.00 -3.46
C MET A 157 -5.94 5.44 -2.99
N GLU A 158 -6.77 6.26 -3.64
CA GLU A 158 -7.09 7.63 -3.23
C GLU A 158 -7.67 7.70 -1.80
N LYS A 159 -8.47 6.70 -1.41
CA LYS A 159 -9.03 6.63 -0.07
C LYS A 159 -7.97 6.25 0.97
N LEU A 160 -7.08 5.32 0.64
CA LEU A 160 -5.99 4.89 1.51
C LEU A 160 -4.91 5.96 1.70
N GLU A 161 -4.69 6.84 0.74
CA GLU A 161 -3.75 7.97 0.90
C GLU A 161 -4.11 8.87 2.08
N LYS A 162 -5.40 8.99 2.39
CA LYS A 162 -5.90 9.80 3.52
C LYS A 162 -5.70 9.13 4.88
N SER A 163 -5.35 7.85 4.91
CA SER A 163 -5.09 7.12 6.14
C SER A 163 -3.72 7.46 6.73
N GLN A 164 -3.67 7.57 8.05
CA GLN A 164 -2.44 7.79 8.81
C GLN A 164 -1.70 6.49 9.15
N HIS A 165 -2.34 5.33 8.97
CA HIS A 165 -1.71 4.05 9.22
C HIS A 165 -0.64 3.76 8.17
N PRO A 166 0.57 3.35 8.58
CA PRO A 166 1.66 3.08 7.65
C PRO A 166 1.38 1.85 6.78
N ARG A 167 0.69 0.82 7.33
CA ARG A 167 0.30 -0.37 6.57
C ARG A 167 -1.05 -0.14 5.88
N LYS A 168 -1.05 -0.25 4.57
CA LYS A 168 -2.24 -0.10 3.72
C LYS A 168 -2.39 -1.34 2.85
N ALA A 169 -3.60 -1.87 2.77
CA ALA A 169 -3.87 -3.03 1.93
C ALA A 169 -5.22 -2.89 1.23
N VAL A 170 -5.31 -3.43 0.03
CA VAL A 170 -6.58 -3.61 -0.70
C VAL A 170 -6.78 -5.08 -0.97
N ILE A 171 -7.93 -5.62 -0.59
CA ILE A 171 -8.35 -6.98 -0.90
C ILE A 171 -9.47 -6.89 -1.93
N VAL A 172 -9.23 -7.38 -3.12
CA VAL A 172 -10.15 -7.29 -4.26
C VAL A 172 -10.73 -8.67 -4.55
N PHE A 173 -12.04 -8.78 -4.49
CA PHE A 173 -12.76 -9.99 -4.89
C PHE A 173 -13.35 -9.75 -6.29
N THR A 174 -12.92 -10.51 -7.29
CA THR A 174 -13.29 -10.32 -8.68
C THR A 174 -13.14 -11.60 -9.49
N ASP A 175 -13.76 -11.68 -10.64
CA ASP A 175 -13.45 -12.69 -11.68
C ASP A 175 -12.33 -12.20 -12.65
N GLY A 176 -11.79 -10.99 -12.41
CA GLY A 176 -10.68 -10.43 -13.16
C GLY A 176 -11.06 -9.65 -14.41
N ASN A 177 -12.33 -9.57 -14.75
CA ASN A 177 -12.77 -8.80 -15.90
C ASN A 177 -12.94 -7.31 -15.57
N ASP A 178 -12.52 -6.45 -16.49
CA ASP A 178 -12.87 -5.03 -16.50
C ASP A 178 -13.48 -4.67 -17.84
N ASN A 179 -14.72 -4.23 -17.83
CA ASN A 179 -15.46 -3.90 -19.06
C ASN A 179 -16.28 -2.62 -18.96
N GLY A 180 -16.10 -1.87 -17.87
CA GLY A 180 -16.88 -0.67 -17.60
C GLY A 180 -16.10 0.51 -17.03
N SER A 181 -14.81 0.37 -16.73
CA SER A 181 -14.00 1.44 -16.13
C SER A 181 -13.77 2.60 -17.09
N ALA A 182 -13.80 3.81 -16.54
CA ALA A 182 -13.33 5.02 -17.21
C ALA A 182 -11.81 5.16 -17.14
N VAL A 183 -11.20 4.62 -16.07
CA VAL A 183 -9.77 4.61 -15.83
C VAL A 183 -9.10 3.54 -16.68
N SER A 184 -7.97 3.85 -17.30
CA SER A 184 -7.19 2.88 -18.07
C SER A 184 -6.27 2.04 -17.18
N TYR A 185 -5.96 0.81 -17.62
CA TYR A 185 -4.97 -0.06 -16.96
C TYR A 185 -3.63 0.64 -16.70
N GLY A 186 -3.09 1.36 -17.70
CA GLY A 186 -1.82 2.10 -17.54
C GLY A 186 -1.87 3.16 -16.44
N ARG A 187 -3.04 3.79 -16.20
CA ARG A 187 -3.23 4.71 -15.09
C ARG A 187 -3.19 3.98 -13.74
N VAL A 188 -3.91 2.85 -13.63
CA VAL A 188 -3.90 2.04 -12.41
C VAL A 188 -2.51 1.51 -12.09
N VAL A 189 -1.73 1.09 -13.08
CA VAL A 189 -0.34 0.66 -12.89
C VAL A 189 0.49 1.79 -12.26
N LYS A 190 0.44 3.01 -12.80
CA LYS A 190 1.16 4.16 -12.22
C LYS A 190 0.73 4.45 -10.79
N GLU A 191 -0.57 4.45 -10.52
CA GLU A 191 -1.09 4.69 -9.18
C GLU A 191 -0.70 3.58 -8.19
N SER A 192 -0.69 2.32 -8.62
CA SER A 192 -0.20 1.20 -7.81
C SER A 192 1.30 1.32 -7.49
N GLN A 193 2.08 1.85 -8.42
CA GLN A 193 3.51 2.13 -8.21
C GLN A 193 3.72 3.27 -7.22
N SER A 194 2.92 4.34 -7.28
CA SER A 194 3.02 5.48 -6.37
C SER A 194 2.41 5.18 -4.99
N SER A 195 1.45 4.25 -4.90
CA SER A 195 0.80 3.88 -3.66
C SER A 195 1.69 3.01 -2.77
N SER A 196 1.56 3.16 -1.45
CA SER A 196 2.12 2.24 -0.46
C SER A 196 1.22 1.04 -0.17
N ALA A 197 0.05 0.92 -0.82
CA ALA A 197 -0.91 -0.13 -0.55
C ALA A 197 -0.51 -1.47 -1.18
N LEU A 198 -0.61 -2.52 -0.39
CA LEU A 198 -0.47 -3.91 -0.85
C LEU A 198 -1.76 -4.34 -1.57
N LEU A 199 -1.67 -4.84 -2.78
CA LEU A 199 -2.83 -5.31 -3.54
C LEU A 199 -2.94 -6.83 -3.47
N TYR A 200 -4.01 -7.32 -2.85
CA TYR A 200 -4.36 -8.73 -2.81
C TYR A 200 -5.58 -8.98 -3.68
N PHE A 201 -5.43 -9.80 -4.69
CA PHE A 201 -6.56 -10.23 -5.52
C PHE A 201 -7.03 -11.63 -5.12
N VAL A 202 -8.31 -11.75 -4.83
CA VAL A 202 -9.01 -13.02 -4.68
C VAL A 202 -9.77 -13.23 -5.99
N ALA A 203 -9.08 -13.86 -6.94
CA ALA A 203 -9.58 -14.08 -8.29
C ALA A 203 -10.42 -15.35 -8.34
N ILE A 204 -11.73 -15.19 -8.53
CA ILE A 204 -12.74 -16.24 -8.38
C ILE A 204 -13.27 -16.68 -9.72
N GLY A 205 -13.02 -17.94 -10.08
CA GLY A 205 -13.47 -18.51 -11.33
C GLY A 205 -12.51 -19.52 -11.92
N SER A 206 -12.72 -19.88 -13.19
CA SER A 206 -11.76 -20.71 -13.92
C SER A 206 -10.48 -19.92 -14.19
N LYS A 207 -9.34 -20.45 -13.79
CA LYS A 207 -8.02 -19.82 -14.03
C LYS A 207 -7.77 -19.52 -15.51
N LEU A 208 -8.39 -20.28 -16.41
CA LEU A 208 -8.30 -20.06 -17.86
C LEU A 208 -9.08 -18.83 -18.36
N LEU A 209 -10.05 -18.35 -17.57
CA LEU A 209 -10.91 -17.21 -17.93
C LEU A 209 -10.53 -15.95 -17.19
N ILE A 210 -9.72 -16.05 -16.14
CA ILE A 210 -9.25 -14.91 -15.36
C ILE A 210 -8.07 -14.27 -16.08
N ASP A 211 -8.11 -12.96 -16.26
CA ASP A 211 -6.98 -12.20 -16.83
C ASP A 211 -5.83 -12.05 -15.82
N SER A 212 -5.00 -13.09 -15.73
CA SER A 212 -3.81 -13.07 -14.89
C SER A 212 -2.78 -12.03 -15.33
N HIS A 213 -2.75 -11.67 -16.62
CA HIS A 213 -1.82 -10.64 -17.15
C HIS A 213 -2.16 -9.24 -16.64
N THR A 214 -3.39 -9.03 -16.19
CA THR A 214 -3.81 -7.78 -15.53
C THR A 214 -3.58 -7.82 -14.03
N LEU A 215 -3.97 -8.89 -13.35
CA LEU A 215 -3.97 -8.94 -11.88
C LEU A 215 -2.58 -9.16 -11.28
N ASP A 216 -1.81 -10.10 -11.83
CA ASP A 216 -0.52 -10.49 -11.26
C ASP A 216 0.51 -9.35 -11.24
N PRO A 217 0.71 -8.58 -12.33
CA PRO A 217 1.65 -7.46 -12.29
C PRO A 217 1.27 -6.36 -11.28
N LEU A 218 -0.04 -6.08 -11.11
CA LEU A 218 -0.51 -5.12 -10.11
C LEU A 218 -0.24 -5.62 -8.68
N ALA A 219 -0.46 -6.91 -8.44
CA ALA A 219 -0.15 -7.53 -7.15
C ALA A 219 1.36 -7.49 -6.87
N GLU A 220 2.20 -7.91 -7.82
CA GLU A 220 3.65 -7.99 -7.67
C GLU A 220 4.30 -6.63 -7.41
N VAL A 221 3.93 -5.60 -8.18
CA VAL A 221 4.52 -4.27 -8.01
C VAL A 221 4.21 -3.69 -6.64
N SER A 222 3.07 -4.02 -6.05
CA SER A 222 2.65 -3.57 -4.72
C SER A 222 3.28 -4.36 -3.56
N GLY A 223 3.82 -5.57 -3.81
CA GLY A 223 4.25 -6.52 -2.79
C GLY A 223 3.11 -7.41 -2.25
N GLY A 224 1.93 -7.31 -2.83
CA GLY A 224 0.80 -8.21 -2.59
C GLY A 224 0.87 -9.48 -3.43
N ARG A 225 -0.26 -10.14 -3.66
CA ARG A 225 -0.35 -11.31 -4.54
C ARG A 225 -1.78 -11.64 -4.98
N THR A 226 -1.90 -12.44 -6.03
CA THR A 226 -3.17 -12.98 -6.50
C THR A 226 -3.38 -14.41 -5.96
N PHE A 227 -4.58 -14.66 -5.47
CA PHE A 227 -5.08 -15.97 -5.09
C PHE A 227 -6.13 -16.42 -6.11
N TYR A 228 -5.88 -17.50 -6.79
CA TYR A 228 -6.81 -18.08 -7.76
C TYR A 228 -7.63 -19.17 -7.10
N ILE A 229 -8.95 -18.98 -7.03
CA ILE A 229 -9.88 -19.94 -6.44
C ILE A 229 -10.90 -20.40 -7.46
N ALA A 230 -10.92 -21.71 -7.69
CA ALA A 230 -11.79 -22.33 -8.68
C ALA A 230 -13.25 -22.50 -8.21
N LYS A 231 -13.47 -22.51 -6.89
CA LYS A 231 -14.77 -22.75 -6.25
C LYS A 231 -14.98 -21.89 -5.02
N GLN A 232 -16.23 -21.79 -4.67
CA GLN A 232 -16.80 -20.94 -3.65
C GLN A 232 -16.24 -21.19 -2.23
N ASP A 233 -15.81 -22.40 -1.91
CA ASP A 233 -15.41 -22.81 -0.55
C ASP A 233 -14.05 -22.25 -0.11
N ALA A 234 -13.29 -21.65 -1.02
CA ALA A 234 -11.93 -21.20 -0.75
C ALA A 234 -11.81 -19.72 -0.32
N VAL A 235 -12.91 -18.96 -0.21
CA VAL A 235 -12.86 -17.52 0.15
C VAL A 235 -12.33 -17.31 1.56
N SER A 236 -12.92 -17.97 2.57
CA SER A 236 -12.49 -17.83 3.97
C SER A 236 -11.06 -18.29 4.21
N PRO A 237 -10.60 -19.47 3.73
CA PRO A 237 -9.19 -19.87 3.84
C PRO A 237 -8.21 -18.88 3.21
N VAL A 238 -8.57 -18.25 2.08
CA VAL A 238 -7.73 -17.24 1.45
C VAL A 238 -7.66 -15.97 2.31
N LEU A 239 -8.77 -15.52 2.85
CA LEU A 239 -8.79 -14.37 3.78
C LEU A 239 -7.97 -14.63 5.04
N ASP A 240 -8.00 -15.86 5.58
CA ASP A 240 -7.13 -16.26 6.69
C ASP A 240 -5.66 -16.20 6.31
N GLN A 241 -5.29 -16.61 5.10
CA GLN A 241 -3.93 -16.47 4.59
C GLN A 241 -3.51 -14.99 4.46
N ILE A 242 -4.38 -14.14 3.90
CA ILE A 242 -4.10 -12.70 3.79
C ILE A 242 -3.92 -12.09 5.17
N ARG A 243 -4.80 -12.41 6.12
CA ARG A 243 -4.69 -11.94 7.51
C ARG A 243 -3.38 -12.39 8.16
N ALA A 244 -3.01 -13.66 7.98
CA ALA A 244 -1.74 -14.18 8.48
C ALA A 244 -0.54 -13.48 7.84
N GLU A 245 -0.59 -13.19 6.53
CA GLU A 245 0.47 -12.45 5.85
C GLU A 245 0.60 -11.03 6.41
N LEU A 246 -0.51 -10.29 6.51
CA LEU A 246 -0.50 -8.94 7.09
C LEU A 246 0.04 -8.93 8.53
N ALA A 247 -0.31 -9.96 9.33
CA ALA A 247 0.15 -10.08 10.71
C ALA A 247 1.64 -10.43 10.86
N HIS A 248 2.28 -11.01 9.82
CA HIS A 248 3.67 -11.50 9.89
C HIS A 248 4.63 -10.73 8.96
N GLN A 249 4.26 -9.56 8.48
CA GLN A 249 5.12 -8.72 7.68
C GLN A 249 6.14 -7.96 8.53
N TYR A 250 7.34 -7.81 7.99
CA TYR A 250 8.31 -6.84 8.45
C TYR A 250 8.00 -5.50 7.81
N TYR A 251 8.04 -4.45 8.60
CA TYR A 251 8.00 -3.08 8.11
C TYR A 251 9.42 -2.52 8.08
N LEU A 252 9.87 -2.19 6.89
CA LEU A 252 11.17 -1.59 6.61
C LEU A 252 10.93 -0.20 6.03
N GLY A 253 11.77 0.76 6.40
CA GLY A 253 11.69 2.10 5.84
C GLY A 253 13.09 2.70 5.66
N TYR A 254 13.27 3.48 4.60
CA TYR A 254 14.47 4.25 4.34
C TYR A 254 14.13 5.59 3.71
N TYR A 255 15.00 6.58 3.89
CA TYR A 255 14.80 7.93 3.36
C TYR A 255 15.55 8.10 2.06
N VAL A 256 14.89 8.74 1.09
CA VAL A 256 15.48 9.09 -0.20
C VAL A 256 15.35 10.59 -0.48
N THR A 257 16.32 11.15 -1.19
CA THR A 257 16.13 12.44 -1.84
C THR A 257 15.19 12.25 -3.00
N ARG A 258 14.10 13.04 -3.04
CA ARG A 258 13.07 12.92 -4.07
C ARG A 258 13.65 13.01 -5.47
N ARG A 259 13.36 12.01 -6.29
CA ARG A 259 13.69 11.92 -7.72
C ARG A 259 12.45 11.45 -8.46
N GLU A 260 12.08 12.14 -9.52
CA GLU A 260 10.92 11.76 -10.33
C GLU A 260 11.19 10.47 -11.11
N GLY A 261 10.17 9.65 -11.26
CA GLY A 261 10.18 8.45 -12.08
C GLY A 261 10.04 7.15 -11.31
N PHE A 262 10.13 6.05 -12.04
CA PHE A 262 10.05 4.71 -11.45
C PHE A 262 11.41 4.29 -10.90
N HIS A 263 11.43 3.86 -9.64
CA HIS A 263 12.59 3.32 -8.94
C HIS A 263 12.39 1.85 -8.64
N LYS A 264 13.32 1.02 -9.09
CA LYS A 264 13.28 -0.42 -8.86
C LYS A 264 13.72 -0.74 -7.43
N LEU A 265 12.94 -1.57 -6.74
CA LEU A 265 13.26 -2.04 -5.39
C LEU A 265 13.59 -3.54 -5.38
N ARG A 266 14.56 -3.89 -4.56
CA ARG A 266 14.93 -5.27 -4.28
C ARG A 266 15.26 -5.44 -2.81
N VAL A 267 14.60 -6.40 -2.15
CA VAL A 267 14.84 -6.77 -0.76
C VAL A 267 15.49 -8.15 -0.74
N GLU A 268 16.58 -8.28 -0.02
CA GLU A 268 17.33 -9.53 0.12
C GLU A 268 17.59 -9.87 1.58
N ILE A 269 17.73 -11.16 1.84
CA ILE A 269 18.27 -11.72 3.07
C ILE A 269 19.43 -12.64 2.64
N PRO A 270 20.68 -12.15 2.70
CA PRO A 270 21.84 -12.92 2.29
C PRO A 270 22.01 -14.21 3.10
N ASP A 271 22.68 -15.20 2.51
CA ASP A 271 23.10 -16.42 3.15
C ASP A 271 22.00 -17.32 3.75
N ARG A 272 20.73 -17.09 3.37
CA ARG A 272 19.58 -17.89 3.80
C ARG A 272 18.68 -18.23 2.61
N ASN A 273 18.28 -19.49 2.51
CA ASN A 273 17.35 -19.93 1.48
C ASN A 273 15.89 -19.60 1.88
N LEU A 274 15.55 -18.32 1.83
CA LEU A 274 14.25 -17.77 2.22
C LEU A 274 13.54 -17.15 1.02
N LYS A 275 12.21 -17.30 0.99
CA LYS A 275 11.36 -16.65 0.00
C LYS A 275 10.90 -15.31 0.54
N ILE A 276 11.29 -14.22 -0.11
CA ILE A 276 10.91 -12.87 0.25
C ILE A 276 9.92 -12.35 -0.77
N ARG A 277 8.85 -11.74 -0.28
CA ARG A 277 7.94 -10.97 -1.11
C ARG A 277 7.79 -9.57 -0.51
N ALA A 278 8.11 -8.58 -1.32
CA ALA A 278 8.00 -7.18 -1.02
C ALA A 278 7.66 -6.43 -2.31
N LYS A 279 7.33 -5.18 -2.21
CA LYS A 279 7.16 -4.26 -3.32
C LYS A 279 8.42 -4.26 -4.22
N THR A 280 8.23 -4.33 -5.54
CA THR A 280 9.34 -4.44 -6.51
C THR A 280 9.78 -3.10 -7.10
N GLY A 281 9.07 -2.05 -6.78
CA GLY A 281 9.40 -0.70 -7.23
C GLY A 281 8.33 0.30 -6.81
N TYR A 282 8.62 1.58 -7.03
CA TYR A 282 7.70 2.67 -6.75
C TYR A 282 7.94 3.84 -7.70
N ASN A 283 6.97 4.75 -7.79
CA ASN A 283 7.03 5.97 -8.59
C ASN A 283 6.86 7.20 -7.68
N LEU A 284 7.74 8.17 -7.82
CA LEU A 284 7.65 9.46 -7.13
C LEU A 284 7.22 10.58 -8.07
#